data_894e6df0046dac7737e095080ce23d48
#
_entry.id   894e6df0046dac7737e095080ce23d48
#
_cell.length_a   1.000
_cell.length_b   1.000
_cell.length_c   1.000
_cell.angle_alpha   90.00
_cell.angle_beta   90.00
_cell.angle_gamma   90.00
#
_symmetry.space_group_name_H-M   'P 1'
#
loop_
_entity.id
_entity.type
_entity.pdbx_description
1 polymer ?
#
loop_
_entity_poly.entity_id
_entity_poly.type
_entity_poly.pdbx_seq_one_letter_code
_entity_poly.pdbx_strand_id
1 'polypeptide(L)' 'MFYITYYAKKHKKFITRKGQYDKPDGTKGKSFVSQNGVPCLVYWDLDAEPNAKGDQWRMAVGEARIRT' A
#
# COMPACT_ATOMS: atom_id res chain seq x y z
N MET A 1 -3.66 4.99 -10.69
CA MET A 1 -3.43 3.57 -10.38
C MET A 1 -1.97 3.23 -10.62
N PHE A 2 -1.40 2.40 -9.77
CA PHE A 2 0.00 1.98 -9.87
C PHE A 2 0.14 0.53 -9.42
N TYR A 3 1.30 -0.05 -9.67
CA TYR A 3 1.67 -1.36 -9.13
C TYR A 3 2.70 -1.18 -8.03
N ILE A 4 2.56 -1.91 -6.95
CA ILE A 4 3.51 -1.91 -5.86
C ILE A 4 4.03 -3.32 -5.64
N THR A 5 5.35 -3.45 -5.58
CA THR A 5 6.01 -4.74 -5.34
C THR A 5 6.74 -4.67 -4.01
N TYR A 6 6.51 -5.65 -3.18
CA TYR A 6 7.16 -5.77 -1.88
C TYR A 6 7.48 -7.21 -1.55
N TYR A 7 8.42 -7.41 -0.64
CA TYR A 7 8.76 -8.75 -0.17
C TYR A 7 7.81 -9.16 0.97
N ALA A 8 7.03 -10.21 0.74
CA ALA A 8 6.12 -10.73 1.74
C ALA A 8 6.82 -11.79 2.59
N LYS A 9 7.26 -11.45 3.77
CA LYS A 9 7.97 -12.36 4.67
C LYS A 9 7.16 -13.62 4.99
N LYS A 10 5.86 -13.48 5.11
CA LYS A 10 4.95 -14.60 5.37
C LYS A 10 4.98 -15.64 4.25
N HIS A 11 5.11 -15.19 3.01
CA HIS A 11 5.11 -16.06 1.82
C HIS A 11 6.52 -16.31 1.28
N LYS A 12 7.53 -15.62 1.82
CA LYS A 12 8.94 -15.72 1.42
C LYS A 12 9.13 -15.48 -0.09
N LYS A 13 8.41 -14.50 -0.62
CA LYS A 13 8.48 -14.13 -2.05
C LYS A 13 8.06 -12.68 -2.26
N PHE A 14 8.40 -12.13 -3.41
CA PHE A 14 7.91 -10.82 -3.83
C PHE A 14 6.47 -10.94 -4.32
N ILE A 15 5.65 -9.97 -3.92
CA ILE A 15 4.25 -9.88 -4.32
C ILE A 15 4.04 -8.52 -4.97
N THR A 16 3.31 -8.51 -6.08
CA THR A 16 2.89 -7.28 -6.77
C THR A 16 1.40 -7.08 -6.58
N ARG A 17 1.03 -5.89 -6.13
CA ARG A 17 -0.36 -5.49 -5.93
C ARG A 17 -0.69 -4.28 -6.77
N LYS A 18 -1.95 -4.15 -7.15
CA LYS A 18 -2.48 -2.99 -7.82
C LYS A 18 -3.05 -2.04 -6.78
N GLY A 19 -2.65 -0.77 -6.84
CA GLY A 19 -3.08 0.21 -5.86
C GLY A 19 -3.36 1.57 -6.46
N GLN A 20 -3.92 2.45 -5.65
CA GLN A 20 -4.08 3.85 -5.97
C GLN A 20 -3.86 4.69 -4.71
N TYR A 21 -3.45 5.94 -4.88
CA TYR A 21 -3.13 6.79 -3.73
C TYR A 21 -4.35 7.12 -2.87
N ASP A 22 -5.48 7.31 -3.53
CA ASP A 22 -6.71 7.72 -2.86
C ASP A 22 -7.75 6.61 -2.92
N LYS A 23 -8.68 6.64 -1.97
CA LYS A 23 -9.85 5.77 -1.98
C LYS A 23 -10.73 6.08 -3.19
N PRO A 24 -11.49 5.12 -3.76
CA PRO A 24 -12.35 5.38 -4.93
C PRO A 24 -13.37 6.50 -4.76
N ASP A 25 -13.78 6.80 -3.52
CA ASP A 25 -14.70 7.91 -3.24
C ASP A 25 -14.01 9.28 -3.15
N GLY A 26 -12.70 9.35 -3.39
CA GLY A 26 -11.92 10.58 -3.32
C GLY A 26 -11.25 10.85 -1.98
N THR A 27 -11.46 10.00 -0.98
CA THR A 27 -10.77 10.15 0.32
C THR A 27 -9.26 9.99 0.13
N LYS A 28 -8.50 10.94 0.66
CA LYS A 28 -7.04 10.99 0.49
C LYS A 28 -6.33 10.04 1.43
N GLY A 29 -5.35 9.29 0.90
CA GLY A 29 -4.41 8.54 1.71
C GLY A 29 -3.43 9.48 2.43
N LYS A 30 -2.98 9.07 3.62
CA LYS A 30 -2.09 9.89 4.46
C LYS A 30 -0.72 9.20 4.60
N SER A 31 0.12 9.36 3.58
CA SER A 31 1.50 8.88 3.66
C SER A 31 2.30 9.73 4.65
N PHE A 32 3.28 9.12 5.30
CA PHE A 32 4.06 9.80 6.33
C PHE A 32 5.50 9.25 6.36
N VAL A 33 6.36 9.94 7.10
CA VAL A 33 7.72 9.49 7.38
C VAL A 33 7.78 9.03 8.84
N SER A 34 8.30 7.83 9.08
CA SER A 34 8.42 7.31 10.44
C SER A 34 9.45 8.09 11.27
N GLN A 35 9.48 7.84 12.59
CA GLN A 35 10.46 8.47 13.48
C GLN A 35 11.90 8.17 13.07
N ASN A 36 12.13 7.04 12.42
CA ASN A 36 13.45 6.64 11.95
C ASN A 36 13.78 7.19 10.55
N GLY A 37 12.96 8.07 10.00
CA GLY A 37 13.16 8.64 8.68
C GLY A 37 12.78 7.72 7.52
N VAL A 38 12.06 6.65 7.78
CA VAL A 38 11.63 5.70 6.73
C VAL A 38 10.32 6.16 6.11
N PRO A 39 10.26 6.36 4.78
CA PRO A 39 9.01 6.72 4.12
C PRO A 39 7.98 5.59 4.24
N CYS A 40 6.75 5.93 4.62
CA CYS A 40 5.63 5.00 4.71
C CYS A 40 4.52 5.48 3.78
N LEU A 41 4.25 4.71 2.74
CA LEU A 41 3.19 5.03 1.79
C LEU A 41 1.90 4.34 2.23
N VAL A 42 0.85 5.11 2.43
CA VAL A 42 -0.50 4.59 2.64
C VAL A 42 -1.23 4.64 1.30
N TYR A 43 -1.73 3.52 0.85
CA TYR A 43 -2.41 3.41 -0.44
C TYR A 43 -3.64 2.51 -0.35
N TRP A 44 -4.55 2.69 -1.29
CA TRP A 44 -5.74 1.84 -1.43
C TRP A 44 -5.38 0.63 -2.30
N ASP A 45 -5.44 -0.57 -1.72
CA ASP A 45 -5.08 -1.81 -2.40
C ASP A 45 -6.30 -2.36 -3.15
N LEU A 46 -6.26 -2.28 -4.48
CA LEU A 46 -7.35 -2.73 -5.34
C LEU A 46 -7.48 -4.25 -5.38
N ASP A 47 -6.44 -4.98 -4.99
CA ASP A 47 -6.44 -6.44 -4.99
C ASP A 47 -6.77 -7.04 -3.61
N ALA A 48 -6.87 -6.21 -2.57
CA ALA A 48 -7.16 -6.68 -1.21
C ALA A 48 -8.66 -6.87 -1.01
N GLU A 49 -9.01 -7.86 -0.20
CA GLU A 49 -10.38 -8.00 0.25
C GLU A 49 -10.67 -6.95 1.32
N PRO A 50 -11.86 -6.31 1.28
CA PRO A 50 -12.23 -5.36 2.31
C PRO A 50 -12.27 -6.02 3.69
N ASN A 51 -11.82 -5.28 4.72
CA ASN A 51 -11.98 -5.72 6.09
C ASN A 51 -13.45 -5.54 6.57
N ALA A 52 -13.72 -5.79 7.84
CA ALA A 52 -15.07 -5.67 8.39
C ALA A 52 -15.67 -4.26 8.24
N LYS A 53 -14.83 -3.24 8.08
CA LYS A 53 -15.25 -1.84 7.87
C LYS A 53 -15.33 -1.46 6.38
N GLY A 54 -15.06 -2.40 5.49
CA GLY A 54 -15.02 -2.13 4.06
C GLY A 54 -13.75 -1.43 3.59
N ASP A 55 -12.70 -1.38 4.41
CA ASP A 55 -11.45 -0.69 4.09
C ASP A 55 -10.44 -1.63 3.41
N GLN A 56 -9.72 -1.08 2.45
CA GLN A 56 -8.64 -1.75 1.73
C GLN A 56 -7.33 -0.99 1.82
N TRP A 57 -7.19 -0.14 2.85
CA TRP A 57 -5.96 0.60 3.09
C TRP A 57 -4.81 -0.33 3.46
N ARG A 58 -3.65 -0.08 2.85
CA ARG A 58 -2.40 -0.79 3.13
C ARG A 58 -1.27 0.21 3.27
N MET A 59 -0.22 -0.22 3.96
CA MET A 59 0.98 0.59 4.15
C MET A 59 2.17 -0.14 3.56
N ALA A 60 2.93 0.57 2.71
CA ALA A 60 4.18 0.10 2.17
C ALA A 60 5.33 0.88 2.82
N VAL A 61 6.28 0.17 3.38
CA VAL A 61 7.42 0.75 4.09
C VAL A 61 8.66 0.66 3.20
N GLY A 62 9.42 1.72 3.17
CA GLY A 62 10.73 1.97 2.52
C GLY A 62 11.25 1.08 1.39
N GLU A 63 11.13 -0.23 1.50
CA GLU A 63 11.67 -1.17 0.52
C GLU A 63 10.70 -1.50 -0.61
N ALA A 64 9.47 -1.05 -0.51
CA ALA A 64 8.49 -1.31 -1.55
C ALA A 64 8.78 -0.48 -2.80
N ARG A 65 8.65 -1.11 -3.97
CA ARG A 65 8.88 -0.43 -5.25
C ARG A 65 7.56 -0.15 -5.93
N ILE A 66 7.38 1.10 -6.35
CA ILE A 66 6.18 1.56 -7.03
C ILE A 66 6.49 1.70 -8.51
N ARG A 67 5.60 1.15 -9.34
CA ARG A 67 5.66 1.28 -10.79
C ARG A 67 4.34 1.83 -11.30
N THR A 68 4.44 2.87 -12.05
CA THR A 68 3.28 3.48 -12.71
C THR A 68 3.03 2.88 -14.09
#